data_3a8a8ec7844332f96c7ad48f2f11f942
#
_entry.id   3a8a8ec7844332f96c7ad48f2f11f942
#
_cell.length_a   1.000
_cell.length_b   1.000
_cell.length_c   1.000
_cell.angle_alpha   90.00
_cell.angle_beta   90.00
_cell.angle_gamma   90.00
#
_symmetry.space_group_name_H-M   'P 1'
#
loop_
_entity.id
_entity.type
_entity.pdbx_description
1 polymer ?
#
loop_
_entity_poly.entity_id
_entity_poly.type
_entity_poly.pdbx_seq_one_letter_code
_entity_poly.pdbx_strand_id
1 'polypeptide(L)'
;LDLLQGVAINGDARYSEPHVVVDAGATWDRLHRKLHQYGKVTGNRHLAPVTHQSSPYFSIGGSLAVNCHGRDPRHGPLSESVLSLKVLKADGTPEDLVRDPHGSPLMAMILGGYGAGGLILSATLKLKPECILDLEYSKPIPIKNYCRRVKEFMDEPHQTAVLHHYAWLSCGEGDDLLTKAVSVE
;
A
#
# COMPACT_ATOMS: atom_id res chain seq x y z
N LEU A 1 -3.30 -22.69 -0.33
CA LEU A 1 -3.09 -21.26 0.02
C LEU A 1 -2.71 -21.06 1.49
N ASP A 2 -3.05 -21.99 2.38
CA ASP A 2 -2.72 -21.87 3.81
C ASP A 2 -1.21 -21.97 4.12
N LEU A 3 -0.39 -22.42 3.17
CA LEU A 3 1.05 -22.58 3.34
C LEU A 3 1.87 -21.29 3.13
N LEU A 4 1.30 -20.27 2.45
CA LEU A 4 1.99 -19.02 2.14
C LEU A 4 1.44 -17.86 2.99
N GLN A 5 1.65 -17.92 4.31
CA GLN A 5 1.16 -16.92 5.26
C GLN A 5 2.23 -16.42 6.25
N GLY A 6 3.51 -16.63 5.92
CA GLY A 6 4.63 -16.17 6.70
C GLY A 6 4.71 -14.64 6.77
N VAL A 7 5.16 -14.11 7.91
CA VAL A 7 5.45 -12.68 8.12
C VAL A 7 6.71 -12.60 8.99
N ALA A 8 7.78 -12.03 8.45
CA ALA A 8 9.06 -11.83 9.15
C ALA A 8 9.48 -10.35 9.10
N ILE A 9 9.42 -9.68 10.23
CA ILE A 9 9.76 -8.25 10.37
C ILE A 9 11.28 -8.14 10.43
N ASN A 10 11.86 -7.26 9.58
CA ASN A 10 13.31 -7.13 9.37
C ASN A 10 14.00 -8.47 9.05
N GLY A 11 13.27 -9.34 8.34
CA GLY A 11 13.70 -10.71 8.07
C GLY A 11 14.68 -10.86 6.89
N ASP A 12 15.02 -9.78 6.20
CA ASP A 12 15.92 -9.79 5.06
C ASP A 12 17.17 -8.93 5.36
N ALA A 13 18.29 -9.59 5.62
CA ALA A 13 19.54 -8.92 5.99
C ALA A 13 20.14 -8.00 4.91
N ARG A 14 19.61 -8.02 3.68
CA ARG A 14 20.02 -7.12 2.60
C ARG A 14 19.62 -5.66 2.84
N TYR A 15 18.63 -5.41 3.72
CA TYR A 15 18.07 -4.09 3.96
C TYR A 15 18.28 -3.64 5.38
N SER A 16 18.82 -2.43 5.56
CA SER A 16 18.99 -1.78 6.85
C SER A 16 17.76 -0.97 7.30
N GLU A 17 16.93 -0.56 6.35
CA GLU A 17 15.68 0.16 6.60
C GLU A 17 14.59 -0.77 7.16
N PRO A 18 13.62 -0.26 7.94
CA PRO A 18 12.51 -1.06 8.43
C PRO A 18 11.75 -1.70 7.28
N HIS A 19 11.60 -3.02 7.32
CA HIS A 19 10.94 -3.79 6.27
C HIS A 19 10.26 -5.04 6.83
N VAL A 20 9.44 -5.66 6.01
CA VAL A 20 8.82 -6.95 6.31
C VAL A 20 8.90 -7.87 5.11
N VAL A 21 9.33 -9.10 5.33
CA VAL A 21 9.17 -10.19 4.37
C VAL A 21 7.83 -10.85 4.65
N VAL A 22 6.96 -10.90 3.66
CA VAL A 22 5.61 -11.41 3.79
C VAL A 22 5.24 -12.33 2.63
N ASP A 23 4.65 -13.48 2.95
CA ASP A 23 4.17 -14.42 1.94
C ASP A 23 2.93 -13.89 1.23
N ALA A 24 2.80 -14.22 -0.05
CA ALA A 24 1.75 -13.71 -0.92
C ALA A 24 0.32 -14.09 -0.47
N GLY A 25 0.15 -15.22 0.21
CA GLY A 25 -1.13 -15.68 0.75
C GLY A 25 -1.52 -15.01 2.07
N ALA A 26 -0.62 -14.29 2.74
CA ALA A 26 -0.96 -13.52 3.93
C ALA A 26 -1.91 -12.38 3.58
N THR A 27 -2.87 -12.09 4.48
CA THR A 27 -3.77 -10.94 4.36
C THR A 27 -3.17 -9.69 5.01
N TRP A 28 -3.67 -8.52 4.62
CA TRP A 28 -3.31 -7.25 5.28
C TRP A 28 -3.64 -7.28 6.78
N ASP A 29 -4.78 -7.86 7.18
CA ASP A 29 -5.14 -8.04 8.60
C ASP A 29 -4.07 -8.84 9.35
N ARG A 30 -3.62 -9.98 8.78
CA ARG A 30 -2.56 -10.79 9.39
C ARG A 30 -1.26 -10.01 9.54
N LEU A 31 -0.87 -9.26 8.50
CA LEU A 31 0.33 -8.42 8.52
C LEU A 31 0.24 -7.36 9.62
N HIS A 32 -0.85 -6.60 9.68
CA HIS A 32 -1.06 -5.56 10.69
C HIS A 32 -1.02 -6.11 12.12
N ARG A 33 -1.71 -7.23 12.36
CA ARG A 33 -1.65 -7.89 13.69
C ARG A 33 -0.23 -8.29 14.09
N LYS A 34 0.57 -8.80 13.16
CA LYS A 34 1.96 -9.19 13.43
C LYS A 34 2.85 -7.98 13.69
N LEU A 35 2.70 -6.89 12.95
CA LEU A 35 3.42 -5.65 13.17
C LEU A 35 3.08 -5.05 14.55
N HIS A 36 1.80 -5.00 14.91
CA HIS A 36 1.36 -4.53 16.21
C HIS A 36 1.89 -5.39 17.37
N GLN A 37 1.84 -6.73 17.22
CA GLN A 37 2.41 -7.65 18.20
C GLN A 37 3.92 -7.45 18.38
N TYR A 38 4.65 -7.25 17.27
CA TYR A 38 6.09 -6.99 17.29
C TYR A 38 6.40 -5.72 18.09
N GLY A 39 5.71 -4.61 17.83
CA GLY A 39 5.89 -3.37 18.59
C GLY A 39 5.64 -3.55 20.10
N LYS A 40 4.59 -4.29 20.46
CA LYS A 40 4.29 -4.59 21.88
C LYS A 40 5.38 -5.42 22.58
N VAL A 41 5.90 -6.43 21.90
CA VAL A 41 6.89 -7.36 22.49
C VAL A 41 8.27 -6.71 22.58
N THR A 42 8.66 -5.94 21.57
CA THR A 42 9.99 -5.33 21.54
C THR A 42 10.07 -4.00 22.29
N GLY A 43 8.94 -3.40 22.63
CA GLY A 43 8.87 -2.04 23.16
C GLY A 43 9.29 -0.97 22.15
N ASN A 44 9.49 -1.36 20.88
CA ASN A 44 9.87 -0.46 19.81
C ASN A 44 8.65 0.34 19.29
N ARG A 45 8.96 1.38 18.52
CA ARG A 45 7.93 2.14 17.81
C ARG A 45 7.10 1.22 16.92
N HIS A 46 5.78 1.34 16.96
CA HIS A 46 4.91 0.61 16.07
C HIS A 46 5.22 0.95 14.60
N LEU A 47 5.13 -0.05 13.73
CA LEU A 47 5.44 0.04 12.32
C LEU A 47 4.21 -0.29 11.48
N ALA A 48 4.07 0.38 10.34
CA ALA A 48 3.04 0.13 9.35
C ALA A 48 3.65 0.04 7.94
N PRO A 49 3.04 -0.68 6.99
CA PRO A 49 3.45 -0.62 5.60
C PRO A 49 3.34 0.81 5.04
N VAL A 50 4.31 1.21 4.20
CA VAL A 50 4.30 2.56 3.58
C VAL A 50 3.02 2.77 2.76
N THR A 51 2.69 1.78 1.92
CA THR A 51 1.44 1.73 1.16
C THR A 51 0.74 0.42 1.46
N HIS A 52 -0.56 0.44 1.68
CA HIS A 52 -1.36 -0.76 1.90
C HIS A 52 -2.77 -0.59 1.34
N GLN A 53 -3.39 -1.71 1.03
CA GLN A 53 -4.78 -1.79 0.58
C GLN A 53 -5.74 -1.51 1.75
N SER A 54 -6.82 -0.78 1.48
CA SER A 54 -7.78 -0.37 2.52
C SER A 54 -8.63 -1.53 3.08
N SER A 55 -8.83 -2.59 2.31
CA SER A 55 -9.53 -3.78 2.80
C SER A 55 -8.56 -4.75 3.47
N PRO A 56 -8.78 -5.14 4.74
CA PRO A 56 -7.87 -5.99 5.49
C PRO A 56 -7.89 -7.46 5.03
N TYR A 57 -8.89 -7.87 4.28
CA TYR A 57 -9.12 -9.27 3.90
C TYR A 57 -8.41 -9.69 2.61
N PHE A 58 -7.95 -8.75 1.80
CA PHE A 58 -7.20 -9.08 0.59
C PHE A 58 -5.81 -9.62 0.92
N SER A 59 -5.34 -10.57 0.09
CA SER A 59 -3.99 -11.08 0.20
C SER A 59 -2.95 -10.09 -0.32
N ILE A 60 -1.75 -10.16 0.22
CA ILE A 60 -0.60 -9.36 -0.22
C ILE A 60 -0.31 -9.62 -1.70
N GLY A 61 -0.23 -10.89 -2.12
CA GLY A 61 0.05 -11.25 -3.51
C GLY A 61 -1.02 -10.75 -4.48
N GLY A 62 -2.31 -10.83 -4.12
CA GLY A 62 -3.40 -10.29 -4.93
C GLY A 62 -3.29 -8.76 -5.06
N SER A 63 -2.98 -8.05 -3.97
CA SER A 63 -2.80 -6.60 -3.96
C SER A 63 -1.61 -6.16 -4.81
N LEU A 64 -0.50 -6.91 -4.80
CA LEU A 64 0.67 -6.68 -5.65
C LEU A 64 0.36 -6.97 -7.12
N ALA A 65 -0.37 -8.06 -7.40
CA ALA A 65 -0.74 -8.43 -8.76
C ALA A 65 -1.61 -7.38 -9.46
N VAL A 66 -2.43 -6.63 -8.72
CA VAL A 66 -3.23 -5.52 -9.28
C VAL A 66 -2.55 -4.15 -9.07
N ASN A 67 -1.40 -4.13 -8.39
CA ASN A 67 -0.67 -2.91 -8.03
C ASN A 67 -1.57 -1.85 -7.39
N CYS A 68 -2.30 -2.23 -6.34
CA CYS A 68 -3.23 -1.33 -5.67
C CYS A 68 -2.52 -0.11 -5.07
N HIS A 69 -3.27 0.96 -4.84
CA HIS A 69 -2.80 2.15 -4.13
C HIS A 69 -3.38 2.22 -2.72
N GLY A 70 -2.76 3.04 -1.88
CA GLY A 70 -3.26 3.41 -0.56
C GLY A 70 -4.09 4.70 -0.60
N ARG A 71 -4.31 5.29 0.59
CA ARG A 71 -5.03 6.56 0.77
C ARG A 71 -4.10 7.74 1.04
N ASP A 72 -2.81 7.50 1.20
CA ASP A 72 -1.81 8.55 1.35
C ASP A 72 -1.42 9.05 -0.05
N PRO A 73 -1.81 10.28 -0.45
CA PRO A 73 -1.56 10.78 -1.79
C PRO A 73 -0.09 11.10 -2.07
N ARG A 74 0.76 11.12 -1.02
CA ARG A 74 2.21 11.35 -1.14
C ARG A 74 2.96 10.08 -1.55
N HIS A 75 2.30 8.94 -1.45
CA HIS A 75 2.84 7.64 -1.84
C HIS A 75 2.07 7.09 -3.03
N GLY A 76 2.80 6.63 -4.02
CA GLY A 76 2.23 5.98 -5.19
C GLY A 76 1.68 4.58 -4.90
N PRO A 77 1.46 3.79 -5.94
CA PRO A 77 0.92 2.44 -5.80
C PRO A 77 1.87 1.53 -5.02
N LEU A 78 1.36 0.35 -4.65
CA LEU A 78 2.06 -0.60 -3.79
C LEU A 78 3.44 -0.99 -4.33
N SER A 79 3.61 -0.99 -5.65
CA SER A 79 4.90 -1.25 -6.30
C SER A 79 6.03 -0.35 -5.80
N GLU A 80 5.77 0.90 -5.39
CA GLU A 80 6.80 1.81 -4.88
C GLU A 80 7.33 1.40 -3.50
N SER A 81 6.54 0.64 -2.75
CA SER A 81 6.89 0.12 -1.42
C SER A 81 7.62 -1.23 -1.47
N VAL A 82 7.69 -1.87 -2.64
CA VAL A 82 8.33 -3.19 -2.81
C VAL A 82 9.83 -3.04 -2.91
N LEU A 83 10.57 -3.77 -2.08
CA LEU A 83 12.03 -3.88 -2.12
C LEU A 83 12.50 -5.09 -2.93
N SER A 84 11.80 -6.22 -2.78
CA SER A 84 12.06 -7.45 -3.55
C SER A 84 10.81 -8.31 -3.66
N LEU A 85 10.81 -9.20 -4.65
CA LEU A 85 9.80 -10.22 -4.85
C LEU A 85 10.47 -11.58 -4.99
N LYS A 86 9.83 -12.62 -4.46
CA LYS A 86 10.09 -13.98 -4.86
C LYS A 86 8.94 -14.46 -5.72
N VAL A 87 9.24 -14.88 -6.93
CA VAL A 87 8.23 -15.26 -7.93
C VAL A 87 8.46 -16.66 -8.45
N LEU A 88 7.38 -17.35 -8.81
CA LEU A 88 7.42 -18.62 -9.53
C LEU A 88 7.14 -18.34 -11.00
N LYS A 89 8.10 -18.65 -11.86
CA LYS A 89 7.98 -18.49 -13.31
C LYS A 89 7.13 -19.61 -13.93
N ALA A 90 6.74 -19.42 -15.19
CA ALA A 90 5.95 -20.39 -15.94
C ALA A 90 6.64 -21.76 -16.11
N ASP A 91 7.97 -21.77 -16.08
CA ASP A 91 8.76 -23.02 -16.15
C ASP A 91 8.86 -23.77 -14.80
N GLY A 92 8.19 -23.24 -13.75
CA GLY A 92 8.20 -23.83 -12.41
C GLY A 92 9.44 -23.46 -11.59
N THR A 93 10.34 -22.61 -12.09
CA THR A 93 11.52 -22.18 -11.33
C THR A 93 11.23 -20.93 -10.50
N PRO A 94 11.62 -20.89 -9.21
CA PRO A 94 11.54 -19.68 -8.42
C PRO A 94 12.66 -18.70 -8.79
N GLU A 95 12.36 -17.42 -8.75
CA GLU A 95 13.33 -16.33 -8.99
C GLU A 95 13.16 -15.24 -7.94
N ASP A 96 14.29 -14.72 -7.43
CA ASP A 96 14.33 -13.58 -6.53
C ASP A 96 14.63 -12.31 -7.33
N LEU A 97 13.68 -11.39 -7.34
CA LEU A 97 13.77 -10.09 -8.00
C LEU A 97 14.02 -9.00 -6.96
N VAL A 98 15.14 -8.30 -7.06
CA VAL A 98 15.46 -7.15 -6.21
C VAL A 98 15.17 -5.87 -6.98
N ARG A 99 14.66 -4.86 -6.30
CA ARG A 99 14.43 -3.56 -6.91
C ARG A 99 15.77 -2.97 -7.38
N ASP A 100 15.85 -2.70 -8.66
CA ASP A 100 16.98 -2.02 -9.29
C ASP A 100 16.66 -0.52 -9.44
N PRO A 101 17.59 0.39 -9.08
CA PRO A 101 17.45 1.82 -9.34
C PRO A 101 17.20 2.17 -10.83
N HIS A 102 17.72 1.33 -11.73
CA HIS A 102 17.54 1.48 -13.19
C HIS A 102 16.27 0.80 -13.73
N GLY A 103 15.48 0.17 -12.83
CA GLY A 103 14.27 -0.56 -13.15
C GLY A 103 14.52 -2.05 -13.44
N SER A 104 13.59 -2.89 -13.01
CA SER A 104 13.53 -4.31 -13.35
C SER A 104 12.34 -4.55 -14.27
N PRO A 105 12.53 -4.81 -15.58
CA PRO A 105 11.41 -5.04 -16.50
C PRO A 105 10.50 -6.18 -16.06
N LEU A 106 11.06 -7.28 -15.53
CA LEU A 106 10.27 -8.40 -15.04
C LEU A 106 9.46 -8.02 -13.79
N MET A 107 10.06 -7.30 -12.83
CA MET A 107 9.34 -6.82 -11.66
C MET A 107 8.17 -5.89 -12.06
N ALA A 108 8.41 -4.97 -13.00
CA ALA A 108 7.38 -4.07 -13.52
C ALA A 108 6.24 -4.83 -14.24
N MET A 109 6.55 -5.92 -14.93
CA MET A 109 5.56 -6.77 -15.59
C MET A 109 4.74 -7.60 -14.59
N ILE A 110 5.31 -7.97 -13.44
CA ILE A 110 4.63 -8.76 -12.40
C ILE A 110 3.73 -7.88 -11.55
N LEU A 111 4.23 -6.69 -11.15
CA LEU A 111 3.47 -5.73 -10.35
C LEU A 111 2.42 -5.03 -11.22
N GLY A 112 1.15 -5.35 -10.98
CA GLY A 112 0.04 -4.90 -11.82
C GLY A 112 -0.22 -5.75 -13.05
N GLY A 113 0.52 -6.86 -13.23
CA GLY A 113 0.41 -7.76 -14.39
C GLY A 113 -0.64 -8.85 -14.27
N TYR A 114 -1.46 -8.85 -13.20
CA TYR A 114 -2.55 -9.83 -12.98
C TYR A 114 -2.11 -11.31 -13.12
N GLY A 115 -0.85 -11.59 -12.77
CA GLY A 115 -0.27 -12.93 -12.85
C GLY A 115 0.36 -13.29 -14.20
N ALA A 116 0.32 -12.41 -15.22
CA ALA A 116 0.88 -12.71 -16.55
C ALA A 116 2.41 -12.91 -16.54
N GLY A 117 3.12 -12.26 -15.61
CA GLY A 117 4.58 -12.36 -15.49
C GLY A 117 5.08 -13.48 -14.56
N GLY A 118 4.18 -14.18 -13.86
CA GLY A 118 4.50 -15.22 -12.89
C GLY A 118 3.66 -15.11 -11.61
N LEU A 119 3.79 -16.11 -10.74
CA LEU A 119 3.08 -16.17 -9.47
C LEU A 119 3.96 -15.58 -8.35
N ILE A 120 3.48 -14.56 -7.66
CA ILE A 120 4.17 -14.01 -6.50
C ILE A 120 4.08 -15.01 -5.34
N LEU A 121 5.23 -15.40 -4.77
CA LEU A 121 5.33 -16.28 -3.61
C LEU A 121 5.48 -15.49 -2.32
N SER A 122 6.35 -14.46 -2.32
CA SER A 122 6.52 -13.54 -1.20
C SER A 122 7.04 -12.19 -1.69
N ALA A 123 6.95 -11.18 -0.82
CA ALA A 123 7.45 -9.84 -1.08
C ALA A 123 8.17 -9.27 0.15
N THR A 124 9.18 -8.44 -0.08
CA THR A 124 9.76 -7.57 0.95
C THR A 124 9.20 -6.17 0.76
N LEU A 125 8.50 -5.67 1.77
CA LEU A 125 7.82 -4.38 1.74
C LEU A 125 8.48 -3.40 2.73
N LYS A 126 8.59 -2.13 2.34
CA LYS A 126 9.02 -1.04 3.23
C LYS A 126 8.02 -0.80 4.33
N LEU A 127 8.54 -0.49 5.51
CA LEU A 127 7.76 -0.06 6.65
C LEU A 127 8.07 1.40 7.00
N LYS A 128 7.08 2.07 7.60
CA LYS A 128 7.20 3.41 8.19
C LYS A 128 6.70 3.36 9.63
N PRO A 129 7.06 4.36 10.47
CA PRO A 129 6.43 4.50 11.77
C PRO A 129 4.91 4.61 11.64
N GLU A 130 4.19 3.83 12.46
CA GLU A 130 2.74 3.94 12.57
C GLU A 130 2.35 5.24 13.28
N CYS A 131 1.23 5.81 12.89
CA CYS A 131 0.59 6.95 13.56
C CYS A 131 -0.91 6.69 13.72
N ILE A 132 -1.49 7.31 14.73
CA ILE A 132 -2.94 7.36 14.91
C ILE A 132 -3.46 8.50 14.05
N LEU A 133 -4.53 8.27 13.32
CA LEU A 133 -5.19 9.26 12.47
C LEU A 133 -6.56 9.58 13.05
N ASP A 134 -6.84 10.88 13.16
CA ASP A 134 -8.19 11.38 13.34
C ASP A 134 -8.79 11.64 11.96
N LEU A 135 -10.04 11.25 11.74
CA LEU A 135 -10.73 11.45 10.47
C LEU A 135 -11.63 12.69 10.55
N GLU A 136 -11.39 13.63 9.66
CA GLU A 136 -12.23 14.80 9.48
C GLU A 136 -13.03 14.71 8.17
N TYR A 137 -14.30 15.08 8.24
CA TYR A 137 -15.20 15.10 7.09
C TYR A 137 -15.57 16.54 6.72
N SER A 138 -15.35 16.91 5.48
CA SER A 138 -15.81 18.20 5.00
C SER A 138 -17.33 18.23 4.83
N LYS A 139 -17.91 19.43 4.80
CA LYS A 139 -19.24 19.59 4.19
C LYS A 139 -19.16 19.32 2.68
N PRO A 140 -20.27 18.94 2.02
CA PRO A 140 -20.27 18.82 0.56
C PRO A 140 -19.83 20.11 -0.12
N ILE A 141 -18.82 20.00 -0.98
CA ILE A 141 -18.25 21.13 -1.75
C ILE A 141 -18.34 20.84 -3.25
N PRO A 142 -18.44 21.87 -4.11
CA PRO A 142 -18.36 21.69 -5.56
C PRO A 142 -17.07 20.98 -5.97
N ILE A 143 -17.14 20.06 -6.93
CA ILE A 143 -16.00 19.22 -7.35
C ILE A 143 -14.77 20.08 -7.75
N LYS A 144 -14.97 21.21 -8.42
CA LYS A 144 -13.87 22.13 -8.78
C LYS A 144 -13.12 22.70 -7.55
N ASN A 145 -13.83 22.89 -6.45
CA ASN A 145 -13.22 23.38 -5.19
C ASN A 145 -12.46 22.25 -4.51
N TYR A 146 -12.97 21.00 -4.59
CA TYR A 146 -12.26 19.83 -4.12
C TYR A 146 -10.92 19.64 -4.86
N CYS A 147 -10.92 19.71 -6.19
CA CYS A 147 -9.69 19.58 -6.98
C CYS A 147 -8.64 20.65 -6.60
N ARG A 148 -9.07 21.90 -6.36
CA ARG A 148 -8.17 22.97 -5.89
C ARG A 148 -7.59 22.64 -4.51
N ARG A 149 -8.42 22.20 -3.56
CA ARG A 149 -7.98 21.82 -2.21
C ARG A 149 -6.96 20.70 -2.23
N VAL A 150 -7.17 19.66 -3.05
CA VAL A 150 -6.19 18.57 -3.23
C VAL A 150 -4.87 19.10 -3.76
N LYS A 151 -4.92 20.01 -4.74
CA LYS A 151 -3.69 20.62 -5.29
C LYS A 151 -2.94 21.42 -4.23
N GLU A 152 -3.62 22.28 -3.48
CA GLU A 152 -3.03 23.04 -2.38
C GLU A 152 -2.36 22.12 -1.35
N PHE A 153 -3.02 21.03 -0.97
CA PHE A 153 -2.48 20.02 -0.09
C PHE A 153 -1.22 19.32 -0.66
N MET A 154 -1.20 19.02 -1.96
CA MET A 154 -0.06 18.37 -2.61
C MET A 154 1.13 19.32 -2.81
N ASP A 155 0.86 20.60 -3.02
CA ASP A 155 1.89 21.63 -3.21
C ASP A 155 2.59 22.01 -1.88
N GLU A 156 1.93 21.82 -0.71
CA GLU A 156 2.46 22.13 0.62
C GLU A 156 2.50 20.93 1.58
N PRO A 157 3.13 19.80 1.19
CA PRO A 157 3.03 18.54 1.94
C PRO A 157 3.66 18.59 3.34
N HIS A 158 4.52 19.58 3.62
CA HIS A 158 5.20 19.72 4.91
C HIS A 158 4.43 20.56 5.94
N GLN A 159 3.39 21.27 5.53
CA GLN A 159 2.59 22.15 6.40
C GLN A 159 1.30 21.50 6.87
N THR A 160 0.88 20.42 6.24
CA THR A 160 -0.38 19.75 6.56
C THR A 160 -0.15 18.50 7.40
N ALA A 161 -0.92 18.37 8.48
CA ALA A 161 -0.99 17.14 9.27
C ALA A 161 -1.78 16.03 8.55
N VAL A 162 -2.31 16.29 7.36
CA VAL A 162 -3.13 15.34 6.59
C VAL A 162 -2.24 14.26 5.99
N LEU A 163 -2.43 13.04 6.45
CA LEU A 163 -1.67 11.86 6.02
C LEU A 163 -2.45 10.98 5.05
N HIS A 164 -3.78 10.99 5.14
CA HIS A 164 -4.66 10.28 4.23
C HIS A 164 -5.68 11.24 3.65
N HIS A 165 -6.00 11.08 2.37
CA HIS A 165 -6.99 11.91 1.72
C HIS A 165 -7.76 11.10 0.67
N TYR A 166 -9.08 11.20 0.70
CA TYR A 166 -9.96 10.67 -0.32
C TYR A 166 -11.29 11.43 -0.29
N ALA A 167 -12.14 11.23 -1.27
CA ALA A 167 -13.47 11.84 -1.26
C ALA A 167 -14.53 10.88 -1.77
N TRP A 168 -15.73 11.10 -1.26
CA TRP A 168 -16.95 10.54 -1.85
C TRP A 168 -17.58 11.60 -2.77
N LEU A 169 -17.89 11.17 -3.99
CA LEU A 169 -18.59 11.99 -4.95
C LEU A 169 -20.11 11.83 -4.78
N SER A 170 -20.86 12.90 -5.06
CA SER A 170 -22.32 12.83 -5.04
C SER A 170 -22.83 11.82 -6.07
N CYS A 171 -23.76 10.96 -5.64
CA CYS A 171 -24.43 9.96 -6.47
C CYS A 171 -25.90 10.31 -6.72
N GLY A 172 -26.27 11.61 -6.57
CA GLY A 172 -27.60 12.10 -6.84
C GLY A 172 -27.97 12.00 -8.33
N GLU A 173 -29.28 12.02 -8.63
CA GLU A 173 -29.75 12.00 -10.01
C GLU A 173 -29.65 13.39 -10.67
N GLY A 174 -29.59 13.43 -12.00
CA GLY A 174 -29.59 14.65 -12.79
C GLY A 174 -28.35 15.52 -12.55
N ASP A 175 -28.59 16.81 -12.36
CA ASP A 175 -27.53 17.83 -12.24
C ASP A 175 -26.67 17.70 -10.97
N ASP A 176 -27.07 16.87 -10.02
CA ASP A 176 -26.29 16.62 -8.79
C ASP A 176 -25.29 15.45 -8.92
N LEU A 177 -25.33 14.68 -10.01
CA LEU A 177 -24.42 13.56 -10.23
C LEU A 177 -22.99 14.06 -10.39
N LEU A 178 -22.08 13.60 -9.54
CA LEU A 178 -20.65 13.90 -9.55
C LEU A 178 -20.28 15.40 -9.50
N THR A 179 -21.20 16.26 -9.03
CA THR A 179 -20.96 17.71 -8.97
C THR A 179 -20.41 18.20 -7.62
N LYS A 180 -20.57 17.37 -6.59
CA LYS A 180 -20.11 17.67 -5.22
C LYS A 180 -19.22 16.55 -4.69
N ALA A 181 -18.33 16.90 -3.78
CA ALA A 181 -17.48 15.96 -3.06
C ALA A 181 -17.54 16.21 -1.55
N VAL A 182 -17.44 15.14 -0.77
CA VAL A 182 -17.14 15.18 0.68
C VAL A 182 -15.73 14.64 0.83
N SER A 183 -14.78 15.49 1.20
CA SER A 183 -13.40 15.05 1.49
C SER A 183 -13.34 14.41 2.87
N VAL A 184 -12.45 13.42 2.98
CA VAL A 184 -12.05 12.77 4.23
C VAL A 184 -10.54 12.95 4.34
N GLU A 185 -10.11 13.55 5.43
CA GLU A 185 -8.73 13.93 5.71
C GLU A 185 -8.23 13.31 7.00
#